data_01be3e49687c48825e4ce0da7741c296
#
_entry.id   01be3e49687c48825e4ce0da7741c296
#
_cell.length_a   1.000
_cell.length_b   1.000
_cell.length_c   1.000
_cell.angle_alpha   90.00
_cell.angle_beta   90.00
_cell.angle_gamma   90.00
#
_symmetry.space_group_name_H-M   'P 1'
#
loop_
_entity.id
_entity.type
_entity.pdbx_description
1 polymer ?
#
loop_
_entity_poly.entity_id
_entity_poly.type
_entity_poly.pdbx_seq_one_letter_code
_entity_poly.pdbx_strand_id
1 'polypeptide(L)'
;EIRRPTGGDPNRKAQNLHHGVLVTDAFMRAVEADEDWALVSPKDRAPIATVKARALWIRLLTARIETGEPYIVYSDTVNSQIPEHQKLAGLTVNTSNLCSEITLPTGMDHLGKDRTAVCCLSSLNIENFLEWKDHPTFIEDVMRFLDNVLQDFIDNAESTFDKAKYSAARERSVGLGIMGLHSFLQDQRVPFESAVAKAWNKKMFKHIREQADAASVLLAEERGACLDAQDYGIMER
;
A
#
# COMPACT_ATOMS: atom_id res chain seq x y z
N GLU A 1 13.26 -21.05 -4.76
CA GLU A 1 11.80 -21.19 -4.64
C GLU A 1 11.07 -20.45 -5.78
N ILE A 2 11.44 -19.21 -6.06
CA ILE A 2 10.80 -18.35 -7.09
C ILE A 2 11.17 -18.79 -8.50
N ARG A 3 12.43 -19.13 -8.74
CA ARG A 3 12.89 -19.63 -10.04
C ARG A 3 12.34 -21.03 -10.30
N ARG A 4 11.72 -21.23 -11.45
CA ARG A 4 11.14 -22.49 -11.91
C ARG A 4 12.14 -23.24 -12.80
N PRO A 5 13.14 -23.97 -12.27
CA PRO A 5 13.94 -24.82 -13.13
C PRO A 5 13.07 -25.95 -13.67
N THR A 6 13.14 -26.20 -14.96
CA THR A 6 12.57 -27.40 -15.59
C THR A 6 13.08 -28.64 -14.85
N GLY A 7 12.20 -29.53 -14.40
CA GLY A 7 12.54 -30.78 -13.74
C GLY A 7 12.84 -30.74 -12.24
N GLY A 8 12.55 -29.62 -11.54
CA GLY A 8 12.72 -29.57 -10.09
C GLY A 8 11.59 -30.25 -9.30
N ASP A 9 11.88 -30.66 -8.07
CA ASP A 9 10.90 -31.23 -7.12
C ASP A 9 9.74 -30.25 -6.89
N PRO A 10 8.50 -30.55 -7.28
CA PRO A 10 7.36 -29.67 -7.11
C PRO A 10 7.02 -29.42 -5.62
N ASN A 11 7.47 -30.29 -4.71
CA ASN A 11 7.22 -30.15 -3.29
C ASN A 11 8.12 -29.11 -2.60
N ARG A 12 9.18 -28.66 -3.27
CA ARG A 12 10.13 -27.66 -2.74
C ARG A 12 9.93 -26.26 -3.28
N LYS A 13 8.88 -26.03 -4.07
CA LYS A 13 8.69 -24.75 -4.75
C LYS A 13 7.33 -24.15 -4.44
N ALA A 14 7.36 -22.95 -3.96
CA ALA A 14 6.18 -22.14 -3.72
C ALA A 14 5.69 -21.48 -5.03
N GLN A 15 5.43 -22.26 -6.08
CA GLN A 15 5.11 -21.76 -7.43
C GLN A 15 3.76 -21.07 -7.51
N ASN A 16 2.86 -21.37 -6.55
CA ASN A 16 1.51 -20.82 -6.47
C ASN A 16 1.41 -19.70 -5.43
N LEU A 17 2.53 -19.26 -4.86
CA LEU A 17 2.61 -18.11 -3.97
C LEU A 17 3.19 -16.92 -4.70
N HIS A 18 2.64 -15.74 -4.43
CA HIS A 18 3.24 -14.49 -4.85
C HIS A 18 4.19 -14.00 -3.76
N HIS A 19 5.45 -13.81 -4.13
CA HIS A 19 6.50 -13.44 -3.20
C HIS A 19 6.74 -11.94 -3.23
N GLY A 20 6.90 -11.34 -2.05
CA GLY A 20 7.34 -9.96 -1.89
C GLY A 20 8.64 -9.92 -1.09
N VAL A 21 9.55 -9.06 -1.48
CA VAL A 21 10.79 -8.79 -0.73
C VAL A 21 10.78 -7.34 -0.28
N LEU A 22 10.81 -7.15 1.04
CA LEU A 22 10.97 -5.83 1.63
C LEU A 22 12.46 -5.48 1.65
N VAL A 23 12.85 -4.43 0.98
CA VAL A 23 14.20 -3.89 0.95
C VAL A 23 14.30 -2.63 1.76
N THR A 24 15.36 -2.54 2.58
CA THR A 24 15.66 -1.38 3.40
C THR A 24 16.65 -0.44 2.69
N ASP A 25 16.68 0.82 3.08
CA ASP A 25 17.69 1.78 2.63
C ASP A 25 19.11 1.31 3.00
N ALA A 26 19.26 0.66 4.17
CA ALA A 26 20.54 0.09 4.58
C ALA A 26 21.03 -0.98 3.60
N PHE A 27 20.14 -1.89 3.17
CA PHE A 27 20.48 -2.87 2.15
C PHE A 27 20.84 -2.21 0.82
N MET A 28 20.09 -1.21 0.38
CA MET A 28 20.39 -0.51 -0.88
C MET A 28 21.74 0.23 -0.84
N ARG A 29 22.09 0.85 0.29
CA ARG A 29 23.44 1.42 0.47
C ARG A 29 24.54 0.36 0.40
N ALA A 30 24.33 -0.80 1.02
CA ALA A 30 25.28 -1.93 0.93
C ALA A 30 25.40 -2.46 -0.51
N VAL A 31 24.33 -2.43 -1.31
CA VAL A 31 24.34 -2.76 -2.74
C VAL A 31 25.20 -1.77 -3.52
N GLU A 32 25.05 -0.48 -3.30
CA GLU A 32 25.85 0.57 -3.95
C GLU A 32 27.35 0.45 -3.63
N ALA A 33 27.67 0.22 -2.36
CA ALA A 33 29.04 0.10 -1.87
C ALA A 33 29.67 -1.28 -2.10
N ASP A 34 28.90 -2.27 -2.59
CA ASP A 34 29.29 -3.67 -2.76
C ASP A 34 29.80 -4.32 -1.46
N GLU A 35 29.14 -3.99 -0.36
CA GLU A 35 29.46 -4.48 0.96
C GLU A 35 28.92 -5.89 1.22
N ASP A 36 29.43 -6.50 2.27
CA ASP A 36 28.92 -7.75 2.79
C ASP A 36 27.59 -7.52 3.53
N TRP A 37 26.64 -8.43 3.31
CA TRP A 37 25.32 -8.39 3.91
C TRP A 37 25.06 -9.67 4.71
N ALA A 38 24.74 -9.50 6.01
CA ALA A 38 24.41 -10.62 6.88
C ALA A 38 22.97 -11.08 6.64
N LEU A 39 22.81 -12.36 6.34
CA LEU A 39 21.51 -13.03 6.39
C LEU A 39 21.28 -13.49 7.83
N VAL A 40 20.12 -13.12 8.36
CA VAL A 40 19.78 -13.41 9.76
C VAL A 40 18.51 -14.27 9.85
N SER A 41 18.44 -15.10 10.88
CA SER A 41 17.25 -15.88 11.20
C SER A 41 16.09 -14.93 11.61
N PRO A 42 14.89 -15.07 11.06
CA PRO A 42 13.75 -14.26 11.51
C PRO A 42 13.30 -14.59 12.94
N LYS A 43 13.64 -15.77 13.44
CA LYS A 43 13.24 -16.26 14.77
C LYS A 43 13.99 -15.58 15.91
N ASP A 44 15.31 -15.48 15.79
CA ASP A 44 16.19 -15.08 16.88
C ASP A 44 17.26 -14.04 16.50
N ARG A 45 17.21 -13.57 15.24
CA ARG A 45 18.16 -12.63 14.66
C ARG A 45 19.60 -13.15 14.58
N ALA A 46 19.83 -14.43 14.83
CA ALA A 46 21.16 -15.03 14.70
C ALA A 46 21.65 -14.98 13.25
N PRO A 47 22.93 -14.66 13.01
CA PRO A 47 23.50 -14.70 11.67
C PRO A 47 23.49 -16.14 11.12
N ILE A 48 22.98 -16.30 9.88
CA ILE A 48 22.95 -17.58 9.17
C ILE A 48 24.10 -17.67 8.18
N ALA A 49 24.34 -16.59 7.43
CA ALA A 49 25.37 -16.51 6.41
C ALA A 49 25.70 -15.04 6.09
N THR A 50 26.79 -14.84 5.37
CA THR A 50 27.15 -13.53 4.81
C THR A 50 27.26 -13.66 3.30
N VAL A 51 26.71 -12.70 2.57
CA VAL A 51 26.73 -12.66 1.11
C VAL A 51 27.08 -11.24 0.64
N LYS A 52 27.54 -11.08 -0.60
CA LYS A 52 27.66 -9.75 -1.20
C LYS A 52 26.28 -9.18 -1.50
N ALA A 53 25.99 -7.99 -0.99
CA ALA A 53 24.69 -7.31 -1.16
C ALA A 53 24.36 -7.13 -2.66
N ARG A 54 25.32 -6.68 -3.46
CA ARG A 54 25.15 -6.50 -4.91
C ARG A 54 24.86 -7.81 -5.63
N ALA A 55 25.55 -8.90 -5.27
CA ALA A 55 25.29 -10.21 -5.87
C ALA A 55 23.87 -10.71 -5.54
N LEU A 56 23.41 -10.51 -4.30
CA LEU A 56 22.05 -10.84 -3.88
C LEU A 56 21.01 -10.00 -4.65
N TRP A 57 21.25 -8.69 -4.80
CA TRP A 57 20.39 -7.79 -5.56
C TRP A 57 20.27 -8.19 -7.03
N ILE A 58 21.39 -8.46 -7.69
CA ILE A 58 21.41 -8.94 -9.09
C ILE A 58 20.61 -10.24 -9.22
N ARG A 59 20.80 -11.18 -8.29
CA ARG A 59 20.04 -12.44 -8.29
C ARG A 59 18.54 -12.23 -8.17
N LEU A 60 18.12 -11.29 -7.32
CA LEU A 60 16.72 -10.91 -7.13
C LEU A 60 16.15 -10.30 -8.42
N LEU A 61 16.85 -9.33 -9.02
CA LEU A 61 16.43 -8.71 -10.28
C LEU A 61 16.38 -9.72 -11.44
N THR A 62 17.34 -10.64 -11.50
CA THR A 62 17.35 -11.71 -12.51
C THR A 62 16.10 -12.60 -12.37
N ALA A 63 15.77 -13.02 -11.14
CA ALA A 63 14.55 -13.79 -10.89
C ALA A 63 13.30 -13.03 -11.34
N ARG A 64 13.24 -11.72 -11.05
CA ARG A 64 12.12 -10.86 -11.43
C ARG A 64 11.96 -10.72 -12.95
N ILE A 65 13.06 -10.58 -13.70
CA ILE A 65 13.04 -10.52 -15.17
C ILE A 65 12.57 -11.85 -15.74
N GLU A 66 13.04 -12.97 -15.19
CA GLU A 66 12.73 -14.31 -15.69
C GLU A 66 11.28 -14.75 -15.37
N THR A 67 10.72 -14.30 -14.26
CA THR A 67 9.45 -14.84 -13.72
C THR A 67 8.37 -13.80 -13.42
N GLY A 68 8.70 -12.52 -13.39
CA GLY A 68 7.85 -11.45 -12.88
C GLY A 68 7.86 -11.32 -11.35
N GLU A 69 8.53 -12.23 -10.63
CA GLU A 69 8.61 -12.27 -9.17
C GLU A 69 10.05 -12.28 -8.66
N PRO A 70 10.27 -11.83 -7.42
CA PRO A 70 9.35 -11.31 -6.42
C PRO A 70 8.92 -9.85 -6.68
N TYR A 71 7.85 -9.39 -6.03
CA TYR A 71 7.60 -7.97 -5.89
C TYR A 71 8.67 -7.35 -4.99
N ILE A 72 9.01 -6.09 -5.24
CA ILE A 72 9.99 -5.35 -4.45
C ILE A 72 9.29 -4.20 -3.76
N VAL A 73 9.36 -4.18 -2.43
CA VAL A 73 8.76 -3.14 -1.59
C VAL A 73 9.87 -2.43 -0.81
N TYR A 74 9.98 -1.12 -0.98
CA TYR A 74 10.95 -0.28 -0.26
C TYR A 74 10.37 0.07 1.12
N SER A 75 10.69 -0.73 2.14
CA SER A 75 10.06 -0.68 3.46
C SER A 75 10.26 0.66 4.16
N ASP A 76 11.44 1.27 4.06
CA ASP A 76 11.73 2.55 4.72
C ASP A 76 10.97 3.70 4.02
N THR A 77 10.86 3.67 2.69
CA THR A 77 10.04 4.61 1.93
C THR A 77 8.57 4.50 2.33
N VAL A 78 8.02 3.27 2.40
CA VAL A 78 6.64 3.04 2.84
C VAL A 78 6.42 3.62 4.24
N ASN A 79 7.26 3.24 5.21
CA ASN A 79 7.11 3.69 6.60
C ASN A 79 7.35 5.19 6.79
N SER A 80 8.10 5.83 5.90
CA SER A 80 8.27 7.30 5.91
C SER A 80 7.00 8.04 5.47
N GLN A 81 6.12 7.40 4.72
CA GLN A 81 4.92 8.01 4.11
C GLN A 81 3.59 7.64 4.80
N ILE A 82 3.61 6.81 5.84
CA ILE A 82 2.39 6.51 6.59
C ILE A 82 1.82 7.79 7.25
N PRO A 83 0.51 7.84 7.54
CA PRO A 83 -0.13 8.99 8.20
C PRO A 83 0.55 9.38 9.51
N GLU A 84 0.47 10.66 9.85
CA GLU A 84 1.15 11.22 11.03
C GLU A 84 0.69 10.56 12.34
N HIS A 85 -0.60 10.32 12.50
CA HIS A 85 -1.13 9.63 13.67
C HIS A 85 -0.57 8.20 13.83
N GLN A 86 -0.31 7.50 12.73
CA GLN A 86 0.32 6.17 12.77
C GLN A 86 1.79 6.25 13.18
N LYS A 87 2.53 7.30 12.73
CA LYS A 87 3.91 7.54 13.16
C LYS A 87 3.98 7.86 14.65
N LEU A 88 3.10 8.73 15.13
CA LEU A 88 3.01 9.10 16.54
C LEU A 88 2.68 7.90 17.43
N ALA A 89 1.85 6.98 16.94
CA ALA A 89 1.55 5.71 17.61
C ALA A 89 2.68 4.67 17.51
N GLY A 90 3.77 4.96 16.79
CA GLY A 90 4.88 4.01 16.59
C GLY A 90 4.52 2.79 15.75
N LEU A 91 3.49 2.90 14.93
CA LEU A 91 3.05 1.81 14.06
C LEU A 91 3.99 1.65 12.87
N THR A 92 4.11 0.44 12.37
CA THR A 92 4.96 0.10 11.22
C THR A 92 4.25 -0.83 10.26
N VAL A 93 4.52 -0.62 8.98
CA VAL A 93 4.09 -1.50 7.90
C VAL A 93 5.16 -2.55 7.66
N ASN A 94 4.82 -3.81 7.90
CA ASN A 94 5.73 -4.96 7.82
C ASN A 94 5.40 -5.91 6.66
N THR A 95 4.29 -5.69 5.98
CA THR A 95 3.82 -6.54 4.88
C THR A 95 2.90 -5.75 3.97
N SER A 96 2.50 -6.35 2.86
CA SER A 96 1.50 -5.82 1.95
C SER A 96 0.57 -6.96 1.49
N ASN A 97 -0.45 -6.63 0.72
CA ASN A 97 -1.35 -7.61 0.10
C ASN A 97 -0.73 -8.21 -1.18
N LEU A 98 -1.49 -9.08 -1.83
CA LEU A 98 -1.09 -9.75 -3.08
C LEU A 98 -0.63 -8.77 -4.17
N CYS A 99 -1.34 -7.67 -4.35
CA CYS A 99 -1.05 -6.68 -5.40
C CYS A 99 -0.04 -5.60 -4.96
N SER A 100 0.33 -5.57 -3.68
CA SER A 100 1.32 -4.65 -3.06
C SER A 100 0.92 -3.18 -2.99
N GLU A 101 -0.37 -2.85 -3.18
CA GLU A 101 -0.88 -1.48 -3.05
C GLU A 101 -1.30 -1.13 -1.62
N ILE A 102 -1.55 -2.12 -0.74
CA ILE A 102 -1.99 -1.88 0.63
C ILE A 102 -0.78 -1.84 1.56
N THR A 103 -0.56 -0.68 2.17
CA THR A 103 0.54 -0.41 3.10
C THR A 103 -0.02 0.06 4.44
N LEU A 104 -0.63 -0.89 5.16
CA LEU A 104 -1.25 -0.68 6.47
C LEU A 104 -0.50 -1.44 7.57
N PRO A 105 -0.48 -0.92 8.81
CA PRO A 105 0.14 -1.59 9.94
C PRO A 105 -0.53 -2.92 10.25
N THR A 106 0.27 -3.94 10.57
CA THR A 106 -0.18 -5.27 11.00
C THR A 106 0.62 -5.74 12.20
N GLY A 107 0.07 -6.72 12.94
CA GLY A 107 0.69 -7.25 14.15
C GLY A 107 0.34 -6.45 15.40
N MET A 108 1.12 -6.61 16.46
CA MET A 108 0.87 -5.98 17.75
C MET A 108 1.05 -4.46 17.68
N ASP A 109 0.04 -3.72 18.11
CA ASP A 109 0.10 -2.27 18.16
C ASP A 109 0.55 -1.72 19.53
N HIS A 110 0.63 -0.39 19.65
CA HIS A 110 1.02 0.32 20.87
C HIS A 110 0.06 0.11 22.07
N LEU A 111 -1.15 -0.40 21.82
CA LEU A 111 -2.14 -0.75 22.85
C LEU A 111 -2.10 -2.24 23.22
N GLY A 112 -1.15 -3.02 22.67
CA GLY A 112 -1.00 -4.44 22.88
C GLY A 112 -2.08 -5.29 22.23
N LYS A 113 -2.70 -4.80 21.14
CA LYS A 113 -3.69 -5.53 20.35
C LYS A 113 -3.18 -5.83 18.95
N ASP A 114 -3.54 -7.02 18.47
CA ASP A 114 -3.19 -7.43 17.12
C ASP A 114 -4.04 -6.71 16.07
N ARG A 115 -3.37 -6.19 15.03
CA ARG A 115 -4.00 -5.61 13.84
C ARG A 115 -3.94 -6.56 12.66
N THR A 116 -5.01 -6.56 11.89
CA THR A 116 -5.08 -7.20 10.59
C THR A 116 -5.63 -6.17 9.60
N ALA A 117 -4.85 -5.82 8.57
CA ALA A 117 -5.23 -4.80 7.60
C ALA A 117 -6.51 -5.17 6.85
N VAL A 118 -7.37 -4.19 6.63
CA VAL A 118 -8.60 -4.31 5.84
C VAL A 118 -8.46 -3.47 4.59
N CYS A 119 -8.73 -4.09 3.44
CA CYS A 119 -8.67 -3.47 2.13
C CYS A 119 -10.07 -3.03 1.70
N CYS A 120 -10.35 -1.72 1.77
CA CYS A 120 -11.60 -1.12 1.30
C CYS A 120 -11.29 -0.17 0.15
N LEU A 121 -11.54 -0.62 -1.09
CA LEU A 121 -11.07 0.04 -2.30
C LEU A 121 -12.21 0.45 -3.23
N SER A 122 -11.98 1.54 -3.97
CA SER A 122 -12.74 1.93 -5.16
C SER A 122 -11.81 2.55 -6.21
N SER A 123 -12.29 2.68 -7.45
CA SER A 123 -11.54 3.29 -8.53
C SER A 123 -12.44 4.22 -9.34
N LEU A 124 -11.97 5.43 -9.59
CA LEU A 124 -12.64 6.41 -10.45
C LEU A 124 -12.34 6.12 -11.92
N ASN A 125 -13.36 6.13 -12.76
CA ASN A 125 -13.13 6.11 -14.21
C ASN A 125 -12.75 7.50 -14.70
N ILE A 126 -11.43 7.73 -14.88
CA ILE A 126 -10.92 9.02 -15.34
C ILE A 126 -10.97 9.21 -16.86
N GLU A 127 -11.43 8.22 -17.62
CA GLU A 127 -11.79 8.42 -19.03
C GLU A 127 -12.76 9.59 -19.16
N ASN A 128 -13.73 9.67 -18.24
CA ASN A 128 -14.75 10.71 -18.17
C ASN A 128 -14.37 11.85 -17.20
N PHE A 129 -13.08 12.07 -16.93
CA PHE A 129 -12.61 13.08 -15.97
C PHE A 129 -13.19 14.47 -16.25
N LEU A 130 -13.26 14.88 -17.50
CA LEU A 130 -13.77 16.21 -17.91
C LEU A 130 -15.27 16.40 -17.65
N GLU A 131 -16.02 15.31 -17.52
CA GLU A 131 -17.47 15.34 -17.26
C GLU A 131 -17.76 15.55 -15.77
N TRP A 132 -16.99 14.88 -14.90
CA TRP A 132 -17.27 14.89 -13.47
C TRP A 132 -16.36 15.78 -12.62
N LYS A 133 -15.21 16.25 -13.14
CA LYS A 133 -14.22 17.02 -12.36
C LYS A 133 -14.78 18.29 -11.70
N ASP A 134 -15.81 18.89 -12.29
CA ASP A 134 -16.45 20.12 -11.78
C ASP A 134 -17.73 19.82 -10.98
N HIS A 135 -18.07 18.52 -10.77
CA HIS A 135 -19.16 18.13 -9.90
C HIS A 135 -18.81 18.37 -8.45
N PRO A 136 -19.61 19.15 -7.69
CA PRO A 136 -19.18 19.68 -6.38
C PRO A 136 -18.96 18.62 -5.30
N THR A 137 -19.66 17.47 -5.39
CA THR A 137 -19.65 16.44 -4.33
C THR A 137 -19.19 15.07 -4.83
N PHE A 138 -18.77 14.91 -6.09
CA PHE A 138 -18.50 13.59 -6.66
C PHE A 138 -17.47 12.79 -5.87
N ILE A 139 -16.31 13.39 -5.56
CA ILE A 139 -15.26 12.71 -4.78
C ILE A 139 -15.68 12.54 -3.32
N GLU A 140 -16.36 13.54 -2.74
CA GLU A 140 -16.93 13.44 -1.38
C GLU A 140 -17.90 12.27 -1.27
N ASP A 141 -18.82 12.10 -2.23
CA ASP A 141 -19.80 11.02 -2.24
C ASP A 141 -19.12 9.65 -2.32
N VAL A 142 -18.05 9.51 -3.13
CA VAL A 142 -17.26 8.28 -3.21
C VAL A 142 -16.52 8.00 -1.90
N MET A 143 -15.92 8.99 -1.27
CA MET A 143 -15.27 8.85 0.03
C MET A 143 -16.26 8.46 1.11
N ARG A 144 -17.42 9.09 1.12
CA ARG A 144 -18.54 8.76 2.03
C ARG A 144 -19.06 7.34 1.82
N PHE A 145 -19.15 6.90 0.57
CA PHE A 145 -19.51 5.52 0.23
C PHE A 145 -18.48 4.52 0.77
N LEU A 146 -17.19 4.77 0.59
CA LEU A 146 -16.14 3.91 1.12
C LEU A 146 -16.15 3.85 2.66
N ASP A 147 -16.35 4.99 3.33
CA ASP A 147 -16.50 5.04 4.79
C ASP A 147 -17.72 4.24 5.27
N ASN A 148 -18.84 4.28 4.51
CA ASN A 148 -20.04 3.50 4.83
C ASN A 148 -19.79 1.99 4.66
N VAL A 149 -19.11 1.56 3.58
CA VAL A 149 -18.75 0.14 3.36
C VAL A 149 -17.86 -0.36 4.50
N LEU A 150 -16.88 0.45 4.90
CA LEU A 150 -16.00 0.10 6.03
C LEU A 150 -16.78 0.02 7.34
N GLN A 151 -17.73 0.94 7.58
CA GLN A 151 -18.59 0.91 8.76
C GLN A 151 -19.47 -0.35 8.79
N ASP A 152 -20.06 -0.72 7.65
CA ASP A 152 -20.86 -1.96 7.55
C ASP A 152 -20.03 -3.19 7.90
N PHE A 153 -18.78 -3.26 7.42
CA PHE A 153 -17.86 -4.33 7.82
C PHE A 153 -17.59 -4.33 9.34
N ILE A 154 -17.33 -3.18 9.94
CA ILE A 154 -17.07 -3.07 11.39
C ILE A 154 -18.26 -3.54 12.20
N ASP A 155 -19.47 -3.20 11.78
CA ASP A 155 -20.70 -3.51 12.54
C ASP A 155 -21.12 -4.98 12.36
N ASN A 156 -21.03 -5.52 11.15
CA ASN A 156 -21.67 -6.77 10.76
C ASN A 156 -20.75 -7.97 10.55
N ALA A 157 -19.41 -7.78 10.47
CA ALA A 157 -18.49 -8.90 10.33
C ALA A 157 -18.52 -9.84 11.54
N GLU A 158 -18.38 -11.14 11.31
CA GLU A 158 -18.35 -12.17 12.35
C GLU A 158 -17.14 -11.99 13.30
N SER A 159 -17.24 -12.57 14.50
CA SER A 159 -16.20 -12.50 15.53
C SER A 159 -14.85 -13.13 15.10
N THR A 160 -14.87 -14.03 14.11
CA THR A 160 -13.64 -14.55 13.50
C THR A 160 -12.75 -13.47 12.89
N PHE A 161 -13.31 -12.28 12.60
CA PHE A 161 -12.64 -11.12 12.05
C PHE A 161 -12.34 -10.02 13.09
N ASP A 162 -12.36 -10.32 14.38
CA ASP A 162 -12.22 -9.30 15.45
C ASP A 162 -10.94 -8.46 15.32
N LYS A 163 -9.80 -9.05 14.91
CA LYS A 163 -8.56 -8.30 14.67
C LYS A 163 -8.68 -7.33 13.48
N ALA A 164 -9.38 -7.74 12.44
CA ALA A 164 -9.64 -6.90 11.26
C ALA A 164 -10.66 -5.80 11.58
N LYS A 165 -11.74 -6.13 12.32
CA LYS A 165 -12.71 -5.12 12.82
C LYS A 165 -12.02 -4.10 13.70
N TYR A 166 -11.16 -4.54 14.60
CA TYR A 166 -10.38 -3.64 15.45
C TYR A 166 -9.52 -2.68 14.62
N SER A 167 -8.74 -3.21 13.66
CA SER A 167 -7.93 -2.39 12.77
C SER A 167 -8.77 -1.38 12.00
N ALA A 168 -9.84 -1.86 11.36
CA ALA A 168 -10.75 -1.00 10.59
C ALA A 168 -11.36 0.13 11.43
N ALA A 169 -11.76 -0.16 12.67
CA ALA A 169 -12.31 0.85 13.59
C ALA A 169 -11.25 1.87 14.02
N ARG A 170 -9.98 1.41 14.23
CA ARG A 170 -8.89 2.27 14.67
C ARG A 170 -8.41 3.23 13.60
N GLU A 171 -8.16 2.73 12.38
CA GLU A 171 -7.47 3.47 11.33
C GLU A 171 -8.38 3.98 10.21
N ARG A 172 -9.55 3.36 10.01
CA ARG A 172 -10.54 3.68 8.96
C ARG A 172 -9.95 3.93 7.57
N SER A 173 -8.91 3.17 7.23
CA SER A 173 -8.19 3.35 5.97
C SER A 173 -9.01 2.89 4.77
N VAL A 174 -9.10 3.74 3.76
CA VAL A 174 -9.74 3.46 2.47
C VAL A 174 -8.78 3.77 1.32
N GLY A 175 -8.95 3.09 0.19
CA GLY A 175 -8.14 3.31 -0.99
C GLY A 175 -9.00 3.80 -2.16
N LEU A 176 -8.67 4.96 -2.70
CA LEU A 176 -9.32 5.53 -3.88
C LEU A 176 -8.32 5.59 -5.03
N GLY A 177 -8.46 4.68 -5.98
CA GLY A 177 -7.64 4.59 -7.18
C GLY A 177 -8.29 5.18 -8.43
N ILE A 178 -7.67 4.94 -9.56
CA ILE A 178 -8.16 5.34 -10.87
C ILE A 178 -8.10 4.19 -11.86
N MET A 179 -8.92 4.26 -12.89
CA MET A 179 -8.84 3.46 -14.12
C MET A 179 -9.14 4.33 -15.34
N GLY A 180 -8.77 3.87 -16.54
CA GLY A 180 -9.10 4.56 -17.78
C GLY A 180 -8.13 5.68 -18.18
N LEU A 181 -6.94 5.82 -17.55
CA LEU A 181 -5.97 6.85 -17.92
C LEU A 181 -5.53 6.73 -19.39
N HIS A 182 -5.27 5.52 -19.86
CA HIS A 182 -4.82 5.33 -21.24
C HIS A 182 -5.95 5.68 -22.24
N SER A 183 -7.18 5.27 -21.97
CA SER A 183 -8.34 5.65 -22.79
C SER A 183 -8.51 7.16 -22.85
N PHE A 184 -8.42 7.85 -21.71
CA PHE A 184 -8.44 9.31 -21.67
C PHE A 184 -7.36 9.94 -22.55
N LEU A 185 -6.11 9.46 -22.44
CA LEU A 185 -5.00 9.98 -23.23
C LEU A 185 -5.20 9.75 -24.73
N GLN A 186 -5.76 8.59 -25.11
CA GLN A 186 -6.10 8.30 -26.51
C GLN A 186 -7.17 9.25 -27.06
N ASP A 187 -8.24 9.49 -26.31
CA ASP A 187 -9.28 10.45 -26.67
C ASP A 187 -8.73 11.86 -26.84
N GLN A 188 -7.82 12.26 -25.96
CA GLN A 188 -7.16 13.56 -26.05
C GLN A 188 -6.02 13.58 -27.09
N ARG A 189 -5.75 12.47 -27.79
CA ARG A 189 -4.65 12.29 -28.76
C ARG A 189 -3.28 12.64 -28.16
N VAL A 190 -3.07 12.26 -26.92
CA VAL A 190 -1.83 12.50 -26.15
C VAL A 190 -1.02 11.23 -26.08
N PRO A 191 0.23 11.19 -26.60
CA PRO A 191 1.12 10.05 -26.43
C PRO A 191 1.42 9.79 -24.96
N PHE A 192 1.39 8.51 -24.55
CA PHE A 192 1.53 8.10 -23.17
C PHE A 192 2.85 8.58 -22.52
N GLU A 193 3.95 8.54 -23.25
CA GLU A 193 5.29 8.95 -22.80
C GLU A 193 5.55 10.46 -22.82
N SER A 194 4.58 11.24 -23.29
CA SER A 194 4.75 12.68 -23.48
C SER A 194 4.73 13.49 -22.18
N ALA A 195 5.32 14.69 -22.22
CA ALA A 195 5.23 15.65 -21.12
C ALA A 195 3.77 16.08 -20.84
N VAL A 196 2.91 16.09 -21.86
CA VAL A 196 1.49 16.41 -21.72
C VAL A 196 0.77 15.33 -20.93
N ALA A 197 1.07 14.05 -21.17
CA ALA A 197 0.52 12.93 -20.36
C ALA A 197 0.92 13.07 -18.88
N LYS A 198 2.19 13.42 -18.59
CA LYS A 198 2.65 13.70 -17.22
C LYS A 198 1.91 14.88 -16.59
N ALA A 199 1.63 15.93 -17.36
CA ALA A 199 0.87 17.09 -16.89
C ALA A 199 -0.59 16.70 -16.55
N TRP A 200 -1.24 15.89 -17.37
CA TRP A 200 -2.58 15.37 -17.10
C TRP A 200 -2.59 14.49 -15.84
N ASN A 201 -1.66 13.56 -15.73
CA ASN A 201 -1.53 12.72 -14.55
C ASN A 201 -1.42 13.58 -13.27
N LYS A 202 -0.51 14.56 -13.27
CA LYS A 202 -0.33 15.47 -12.12
C LYS A 202 -1.61 16.26 -11.80
N LYS A 203 -2.30 16.79 -12.82
CA LYS A 203 -3.53 17.57 -12.65
C LYS A 203 -4.65 16.73 -12.06
N MET A 204 -4.88 15.52 -12.59
CA MET A 204 -5.94 14.62 -12.15
C MET A 204 -5.72 14.17 -10.70
N PHE A 205 -4.53 13.68 -10.39
CA PHE A 205 -4.22 13.21 -9.04
C PHE A 205 -4.18 14.35 -8.01
N LYS A 206 -3.74 15.54 -8.39
CA LYS A 206 -3.83 16.71 -7.51
C LYS A 206 -5.29 17.00 -7.17
N HIS A 207 -6.17 17.05 -8.18
CA HIS A 207 -7.59 17.30 -7.99
C HIS A 207 -8.24 16.23 -7.08
N ILE A 208 -8.02 14.94 -7.39
CA ILE A 208 -8.58 13.84 -6.60
C ILE A 208 -8.07 13.89 -5.15
N ARG A 209 -6.77 14.13 -4.95
CA ARG A 209 -6.16 14.20 -3.64
C ARG A 209 -6.75 15.34 -2.78
N GLU A 210 -6.82 16.54 -3.33
CA GLU A 210 -7.37 17.70 -2.63
C GLU A 210 -8.82 17.49 -2.20
N GLN A 211 -9.64 16.91 -3.08
CA GLN A 211 -11.04 16.62 -2.78
C GLN A 211 -11.20 15.46 -1.77
N ALA A 212 -10.38 14.41 -1.87
CA ALA A 212 -10.42 13.30 -0.94
C ALA A 212 -9.96 13.70 0.46
N ASP A 213 -8.90 14.50 0.58
CA ASP A 213 -8.41 15.02 1.87
C ASP A 213 -9.48 15.93 2.51
N ALA A 214 -10.13 16.80 1.73
CA ALA A 214 -11.22 17.65 2.21
C ALA A 214 -12.43 16.80 2.68
N ALA A 215 -12.79 15.75 1.95
CA ALA A 215 -13.85 14.81 2.32
C ALA A 215 -13.53 14.04 3.61
N SER A 216 -12.26 13.65 3.81
CA SER A 216 -11.82 13.00 5.07
C SER A 216 -12.00 13.91 6.27
N VAL A 217 -11.63 15.18 6.17
CA VAL A 217 -11.85 16.19 7.24
C VAL A 217 -13.34 16.39 7.51
N LEU A 218 -14.14 16.58 6.46
CA LEU A 218 -15.61 16.75 6.59
C LEU A 218 -16.26 15.55 7.27
N LEU A 219 -15.89 14.33 6.89
CA LEU A 219 -16.39 13.11 7.52
C LEU A 219 -15.94 13.00 8.98
N ALA A 220 -14.73 13.46 9.31
CA ALA A 220 -14.26 13.52 10.68
C ALA A 220 -15.08 14.54 11.52
N GLU A 221 -15.46 15.68 10.96
CA GLU A 221 -16.34 16.66 11.62
C GLU A 221 -17.76 16.11 11.85
N GLU A 222 -18.32 15.41 10.86
CA GLU A 222 -19.67 14.86 10.93
C GLU A 222 -19.81 13.62 11.83
N ARG A 223 -18.81 12.73 11.81
CA ARG A 223 -18.89 11.37 12.37
C ARG A 223 -17.82 11.06 13.41
N GLY A 224 -16.92 11.99 13.66
CA GLY A 224 -15.72 11.81 14.46
C GLY A 224 -14.53 11.33 13.64
N ALA A 225 -13.33 11.76 14.00
CA ALA A 225 -12.09 11.27 13.40
C ALA A 225 -11.89 9.77 13.69
N CYS A 226 -11.03 9.09 12.94
CA CYS A 226 -10.66 7.71 13.28
C CYS A 226 -9.97 7.65 14.65
N LEU A 227 -10.08 6.51 15.35
CA LEU A 227 -9.61 6.41 16.73
C LEU A 227 -8.12 6.68 16.87
N ASP A 228 -7.31 6.24 15.90
CA ASP A 228 -5.87 6.51 15.92
C ASP A 228 -5.56 8.00 15.75
N ALA A 229 -6.32 8.73 14.95
CA ALA A 229 -6.18 10.18 14.80
C ALA A 229 -6.68 10.94 16.02
N GLN A 230 -7.79 10.51 16.65
CA GLN A 230 -8.33 11.10 17.86
C GLN A 230 -7.33 11.10 19.02
N ASP A 231 -6.57 10.01 19.18
CA ASP A 231 -5.58 9.86 20.24
C ASP A 231 -4.49 10.97 20.20
N TYR A 232 -4.31 11.61 19.04
CA TYR A 232 -3.34 12.68 18.82
C TYR A 232 -3.96 14.02 18.42
N GLY A 233 -5.28 14.16 18.50
CA GLY A 233 -5.99 15.40 18.17
C GLY A 233 -5.98 15.76 16.68
N ILE A 234 -5.86 14.77 15.82
CA ILE A 234 -5.85 14.93 14.35
C ILE A 234 -7.28 14.72 13.83
N MET A 235 -7.73 15.62 12.94
CA MET A 235 -9.08 15.58 12.35
C MET A 235 -9.04 14.91 10.97
N GLU A 236 -8.90 13.59 10.98
CA GLU A 236 -8.93 12.71 9.79
C GLU A 236 -9.79 11.49 10.07
N ARG A 237 -10.54 11.05 9.03
CA ARG A 237 -11.39 9.87 9.14
C ARG A 237 -11.00 8.80 8.15
#